data_f1016f81e6a6af87c89d0ce3b35692ae
#
_entry.id   f1016f81e6a6af87c89d0ce3b35692ae
#
_cell.length_a   1.000
_cell.length_b   1.000
_cell.length_c   1.000
_cell.angle_alpha   90.00
_cell.angle_beta   90.00
_cell.angle_gamma   90.00
#
_symmetry.space_group_name_H-M   'P 1'
#
loop_
_entity.id
_entity.type
_entity.pdbx_description
1 polymer ?
#
loop_
_entity_poly.entity_id
_entity_poly.type
_entity_poly.pdbx_seq_one_letter_code
_entity_poly.pdbx_strand_id
1 'polypeptide(L)' 'DRVKHSTFGEGTVLESKIMGADETVVIEFKSVGLKRLDASLAKLEII' A
#
# COMPACT_ATOMS: atom_id res chain seq x y z
N ASP A 1 -1.31 -9.61 1.21
CA ASP A 1 -2.29 -9.13 2.19
C ASP A 1 -3.17 -8.05 1.58
N ARG A 2 -4.40 -8.03 2.04
CA ARG A 2 -5.35 -7.02 1.58
C ARG A 2 -5.33 -5.84 2.54
N VAL A 3 -5.39 -4.64 1.95
CA VAL A 3 -5.34 -3.41 2.74
C VAL A 3 -6.43 -2.47 2.25
N LYS A 4 -6.72 -1.47 3.08
CA LYS A 4 -7.69 -0.44 2.73
C LYS A 4 -7.04 0.92 2.91
N HIS A 5 -7.15 1.76 1.87
CA HIS A 5 -6.67 3.13 1.89
C HIS A 5 -7.86 4.08 1.94
N SER A 6 -7.75 5.15 2.71
CA SER A 6 -8.86 6.10 2.88
C SER A 6 -9.25 6.78 1.58
N THR A 7 -8.31 6.96 0.66
CA THR A 7 -8.55 7.62 -0.61
C THR A 7 -8.77 6.63 -1.75
N PHE A 8 -7.96 5.57 -1.81
CA PHE A 8 -7.97 4.65 -2.94
C PHE A 8 -8.86 3.42 -2.72
N GLY A 9 -9.30 3.18 -1.50
CA GLY A 9 -10.14 2.03 -1.21
C GLY A 9 -9.34 0.76 -1.00
N GLU A 10 -9.93 -0.38 -1.31
CA GLU A 10 -9.30 -1.67 -1.09
C GLU A 10 -8.23 -1.98 -2.11
N GLY A 11 -7.17 -2.60 -1.65
CA GLY A 11 -6.10 -3.05 -2.52
C GLY A 11 -5.43 -4.29 -1.98
N THR A 12 -4.54 -4.87 -2.79
CA THR A 12 -3.76 -6.03 -2.42
C THR A 12 -2.29 -5.67 -2.45
N VAL A 13 -1.58 -5.97 -1.36
CA VAL A 13 -0.14 -5.73 -1.31
C VAL A 13 0.56 -6.78 -2.16
N LEU A 14 1.24 -6.34 -3.20
CA LEU A 14 1.99 -7.22 -4.09
C LEU A 14 3.44 -7.35 -3.63
N GLU A 15 3.99 -6.28 -3.07
CA GLU A 15 5.38 -6.29 -2.66
C GLU A 15 5.58 -5.27 -1.55
N SER A 16 6.45 -5.60 -0.59
CA SER A 16 6.90 -4.63 0.40
C SER A 16 8.41 -4.70 0.48
N LYS A 17 9.04 -3.53 0.57
CA LYS A 17 10.49 -3.42 0.58
C LYS A 17 10.92 -2.46 1.66
N ILE A 18 11.86 -2.89 2.49
CA ILE A 18 12.40 -2.05 3.55
C ILE A 18 13.81 -1.65 3.16
N MET A 19 14.05 -0.35 3.12
CA MET A 19 15.39 0.19 2.82
C MET A 19 15.74 1.21 3.89
N GLY A 20 16.62 0.80 4.81
CA GLY A 20 17.00 1.66 5.91
C GLY A 20 15.81 1.98 6.80
N ALA A 21 15.49 3.27 6.94
CA ALA A 21 14.36 3.73 7.73
C ALA A 21 13.06 3.79 6.95
N ASP A 22 13.10 3.54 5.64
CA ASP A 22 11.93 3.67 4.78
C ASP A 22 11.39 2.30 4.39
N GLU A 23 10.07 2.23 4.32
CA GLU A 23 9.40 1.03 3.83
C GLU A 23 8.48 1.43 2.67
N THR A 24 8.72 0.82 1.51
CA THR A 24 7.91 1.05 0.32
C THR A 24 7.04 -0.16 0.06
N VAL A 25 5.76 0.07 -0.17
CA VAL A 25 4.83 -1.00 -0.51
C VAL A 25 4.23 -0.75 -1.89
N VAL A 26 4.10 -1.82 -2.66
CA VAL A 26 3.44 -1.78 -3.96
C VAL A 26 2.10 -2.46 -3.81
N ILE A 27 1.05 -1.70 -4.09
CA ILE A 27 -0.32 -2.18 -3.88
C ILE A 27 -1.11 -2.02 -5.16
N GLU A 28 -1.86 -3.05 -5.50
CA GLU A 28 -2.79 -2.98 -6.61
C GLU A 28 -4.17 -2.64 -6.07
N PHE A 29 -4.67 -1.46 -6.41
CA PHE A 29 -6.00 -1.01 -6.02
C PHE A 29 -6.98 -1.27 -7.16
N LYS A 30 -8.19 -1.69 -6.81
CA LYS A 30 -9.20 -1.99 -7.82
C LYS A 30 -9.63 -0.76 -8.60
N SER A 31 -9.68 0.39 -7.96
CA SER A 31 -10.18 1.60 -8.59
C SER A 31 -9.11 2.39 -9.35
N VAL A 32 -7.86 2.38 -8.87
CA VAL A 32 -6.81 3.23 -9.46
C VAL A 32 -5.63 2.44 -10.02
N GLY A 33 -5.63 1.12 -9.85
CA GLY A 33 -4.56 0.29 -10.37
C GLY A 33 -3.35 0.25 -9.45
N LEU A 34 -2.19 0.04 -10.05
CA LEU A 34 -0.96 -0.16 -9.29
C LEU A 34 -0.43 1.15 -8.74
N LYS A 35 -0.13 1.17 -7.44
CA LYS A 35 0.44 2.33 -6.77
C LYS A 35 1.59 1.92 -5.87
N ARG A 36 2.60 2.77 -5.83
CA ARG A 36 3.73 2.60 -4.92
C ARG A 36 3.61 3.62 -3.81
N LEU A 37 3.56 3.16 -2.58
CA LEU A 37 3.34 4.01 -1.43
C LEU A 37 4.44 3.80 -0.40
N ASP A 38 4.74 4.88 0.35
CA ASP A 38 5.63 4.79 1.50
C ASP A 38 4.77 4.38 2.69
N ALA A 39 5.09 3.25 3.29
CA ALA A 39 4.28 2.69 4.37
C ALA A 39 4.21 3.58 5.60
N SER A 40 5.23 4.42 5.82
CA SER A 40 5.22 5.33 6.96
C SER A 40 4.27 6.52 6.75
N LEU A 41 3.97 6.86 5.50
CA LEU A 41 3.09 7.97 5.17
C LEU A 41 1.69 7.51 4.77
N ALA A 42 1.56 6.31 4.22
CA ALA A 42 0.27 5.77 3.81
C ALA A 42 -0.41 5.10 4.99
N LYS A 43 -1.47 5.68 5.49
CA LYS A 43 -2.21 5.10 6.62
C LYS A 43 -3.10 3.98 6.12
N LEU A 44 -2.50 2.84 5.89
CA LEU A 44 -3.20 1.67 5.39
C LEU A 44 -3.76 0.84 6.55
N GLU A 45 -4.98 0.36 6.38
CA GLU A 45 -5.57 -0.58 7.31
C GLU A 45 -5.50 -1.98 6.71
N ILE A 46 -5.11 -2.94 7.52
CA ILE A 46 -5.09 -4.34 7.10
C ILE A 46 -6.47 -4.94 7.33
N ILE A 47 -6.99 -5.52 6.27
CA ILE A 47 -8.32 -6.12 6.32
C ILE A 47 -8.22 -7.59 6.71
#